data_a550fd60427d8aa3c4c7a67ebd7a6775
#
_entry.id   a550fd60427d8aa3c4c7a67ebd7a6775
#
_cell.length_a   1.000
_cell.length_b   1.000
_cell.length_c   1.000
_cell.angle_alpha   90.00
_cell.angle_beta   90.00
_cell.angle_gamma   90.00
#
_symmetry.space_group_name_H-M   'P 1'
#
loop_
_entity.id
_entity.type
_entity.pdbx_description
1 polymer ?
#
loop_
_entity_poly.entity_id
_entity_poly.type
_entity_poly.pdbx_seq_one_letter_code
_entity_poly.pdbx_strand_id
1 'polypeptide(L)'
;MRRTGSLIGFFKRTTLSDRQEAAVQKTLQNLRAQRRNRFRILACIDGSDEAFVTVRFAAKFAVNDDCDIIVLFVRPIDQGLHSGGLQVRLARQNMMDAGFELPGVSHLKRALEILKEEGIDAASWPRETAHQDAWGDPAGDNKVEYNSPEGRGVVLKLKTAPDAAHGILDQYELGPYNLMILGEPSRWRGEFTSFFDSGIVQTVATMAPCSVLVARQSLDRQGFFICTDGTSRSMQAVRRAAVLAHMTGEPITLFSVAPSEAARAAAEEAVANARALLKAMKIDVAETKVAVGDPAEEIVETGSLYKVIVVTDEGRSRLQRLFRGSTATDVVRKARTSVLDVR
;
A
#
# COMPACT_ATOMS: atom_id res chain seq x y z
N MET A 1 44.56 -6.58 34.56
CA MET A 1 43.35 -7.39 34.65
C MET A 1 42.20 -6.53 35.12
N ARG A 2 41.38 -6.00 34.18
CA ARG A 2 40.13 -5.27 34.50
C ARG A 2 38.99 -6.05 33.87
N ARG A 3 38.11 -6.60 34.69
CA ARG A 3 36.89 -7.28 34.29
C ARG A 3 35.85 -6.20 33.97
N THR A 4 35.42 -6.15 32.74
CA THR A 4 34.24 -5.39 32.27
C THR A 4 33.02 -6.27 32.59
N GLY A 5 32.22 -5.87 33.59
CA GLY A 5 30.96 -6.48 33.93
C GLY A 5 29.90 -6.06 32.89
N SER A 6 29.35 -7.07 32.22
CA SER A 6 28.16 -6.91 31.33
C SER A 6 26.92 -6.71 32.18
N LEU A 7 26.32 -5.53 32.06
CA LEU A 7 24.96 -5.21 32.54
C LEU A 7 23.94 -5.70 31.51
N ILE A 8 23.69 -6.99 31.45
CA ILE A 8 22.49 -7.49 30.75
C ILE A 8 21.41 -7.62 31.83
N GLY A 9 20.53 -6.61 31.86
CA GLY A 9 19.44 -6.51 32.78
C GLY A 9 18.39 -7.60 32.57
N PHE A 10 17.99 -8.18 33.68
CA PHE A 10 16.95 -9.16 33.90
C PHE A 10 15.60 -8.72 33.37
N PHE A 11 15.24 -9.15 32.16
CA PHE A 11 13.84 -9.35 31.84
C PHE A 11 13.48 -10.77 32.22
N LYS A 12 12.67 -10.95 33.27
CA LYS A 12 12.01 -12.24 33.56
C LYS A 12 11.11 -12.55 32.34
N ARG A 13 11.61 -13.32 31.41
CA ARG A 13 10.75 -14.05 30.48
C ARG A 13 9.91 -15.00 31.32
N THR A 14 8.59 -14.79 31.35
CA THR A 14 7.66 -15.79 31.83
C THR A 14 7.83 -16.98 30.90
N THR A 15 8.53 -18.03 31.35
CA THR A 15 8.72 -19.26 30.57
C THR A 15 7.35 -19.93 30.46
N LEU A 16 6.74 -19.85 29.28
CA LEU A 16 5.58 -20.65 28.92
C LEU A 16 5.99 -22.12 28.99
N SER A 17 5.12 -23.00 29.47
CA SER A 17 5.37 -24.43 29.40
C SER A 17 5.48 -24.87 27.93
N ASP A 18 6.24 -25.87 27.59
CA ASP A 18 6.43 -26.40 26.23
C ASP A 18 5.09 -26.64 25.50
N ARG A 19 4.06 -27.05 26.25
CA ARG A 19 2.70 -27.22 25.71
C ARG A 19 2.03 -25.89 25.35
N GLN A 20 2.26 -24.83 26.11
CA GLN A 20 1.73 -23.50 25.85
C GLN A 20 2.45 -22.87 24.67
N GLU A 21 3.77 -23.05 24.56
CA GLU A 21 4.54 -22.60 23.40
C GLU A 21 4.08 -23.32 22.11
N ALA A 22 3.91 -24.64 22.16
CA ALA A 22 3.39 -25.39 21.02
C ALA A 22 1.98 -24.96 20.61
N ALA A 23 1.09 -24.67 21.56
CA ALA A 23 -0.25 -24.16 21.28
C ALA A 23 -0.22 -22.76 20.64
N VAL A 24 0.62 -21.87 21.14
CA VAL A 24 0.84 -20.53 20.59
C VAL A 24 1.39 -20.63 19.17
N GLN A 25 2.39 -21.47 18.92
CA GLN A 25 2.97 -21.66 17.60
C GLN A 25 1.95 -22.22 16.60
N LYS A 26 1.15 -23.20 17.01
CA LYS A 26 0.06 -23.75 16.17
C LYS A 26 -0.97 -22.69 15.83
N THR A 27 -1.38 -21.88 16.81
CA THR A 27 -2.34 -20.79 16.61
C THR A 27 -1.78 -19.73 15.65
N LEU A 28 -0.49 -19.34 15.82
CA LEU A 28 0.20 -18.42 14.91
C LEU A 28 0.32 -18.99 13.49
N GLN A 29 0.60 -20.28 13.34
CA GLN A 29 0.62 -20.94 12.04
C GLN A 29 -0.76 -20.92 11.36
N ASN A 30 -1.82 -21.22 12.12
CA ASN A 30 -3.19 -21.17 11.61
C ASN A 30 -3.60 -19.75 11.20
N LEU A 31 -3.31 -18.74 12.03
CA LEU A 31 -3.55 -17.33 11.71
C LEU A 31 -2.78 -16.88 10.47
N ARG A 32 -1.51 -17.30 10.34
CA ARG A 32 -0.70 -17.01 9.16
C ARG A 32 -1.25 -17.71 7.91
N ALA A 33 -1.74 -18.94 8.03
CA ALA A 33 -2.36 -19.67 6.92
C ALA A 33 -3.69 -19.02 6.50
N GLN A 34 -4.55 -18.65 7.44
CA GLN A 34 -5.78 -17.92 7.16
C GLN A 34 -5.52 -16.58 6.47
N ARG A 35 -4.54 -15.82 6.97
CA ARG A 35 -4.14 -14.53 6.39
C ARG A 35 -3.56 -14.65 4.98
N ARG A 36 -2.89 -15.76 4.62
CA ARG A 36 -2.39 -16.01 3.27
C ARG A 36 -3.49 -16.24 2.24
N ASN A 37 -4.63 -16.74 2.66
CA ASN A 37 -5.77 -17.04 1.79
C ASN A 37 -6.70 -15.84 1.56
N ARG A 38 -6.51 -14.72 2.31
CA ARG A 38 -7.31 -13.50 2.17
C ARG A 38 -6.53 -12.45 1.38
N PHE A 39 -7.24 -11.69 0.56
CA PHE A 39 -6.63 -10.52 -0.08
C PHE A 39 -6.41 -9.43 0.97
N ARG A 40 -5.20 -8.90 1.08
CA ARG A 40 -4.84 -7.93 2.11
C ARG A 40 -4.32 -6.65 1.48
N ILE A 41 -4.94 -5.54 1.88
CA ILE A 41 -4.63 -4.20 1.39
C ILE A 41 -3.98 -3.40 2.51
N LEU A 42 -2.83 -2.79 2.23
CA LEU A 42 -2.18 -1.82 3.11
C LEU A 42 -2.41 -0.43 2.55
N ALA A 43 -3.31 0.35 3.15
CA ALA A 43 -3.59 1.73 2.80
C ALA A 43 -2.78 2.67 3.70
N CYS A 44 -1.79 3.37 3.13
CA CYS A 44 -0.92 4.28 3.86
C CYS A 44 -1.47 5.71 3.78
N ILE A 45 -1.63 6.35 4.94
CA ILE A 45 -2.11 7.73 5.05
C ILE A 45 -1.09 8.60 5.78
N ASP A 46 -1.06 9.91 5.45
CA ASP A 46 -0.22 10.92 6.11
C ASP A 46 -1.05 12.04 6.77
N GLY A 47 -2.38 11.92 6.68
CA GLY A 47 -3.31 12.89 7.21
C GLY A 47 -3.69 14.02 6.26
N SER A 48 -3.12 14.06 5.05
CA SER A 48 -3.58 14.97 4.00
C SER A 48 -4.90 14.49 3.39
N ASP A 49 -5.68 15.40 2.84
CA ASP A 49 -6.92 15.06 2.14
C ASP A 49 -6.65 14.15 0.93
N GLU A 50 -5.53 14.37 0.27
CA GLU A 50 -5.06 13.57 -0.86
C GLU A 50 -4.77 12.12 -0.44
N ALA A 51 -4.20 11.92 0.74
CA ALA A 51 -3.90 10.57 1.25
C ALA A 51 -5.16 9.76 1.56
N PHE A 52 -6.29 10.39 1.87
CA PHE A 52 -7.55 9.68 2.10
C PHE A 52 -8.14 9.04 0.85
N VAL A 53 -7.70 9.41 -0.35
CA VAL A 53 -8.00 8.68 -1.58
C VAL A 53 -7.55 7.22 -1.48
N THR A 54 -6.48 6.91 -0.74
CA THR A 54 -6.01 5.54 -0.51
C THR A 54 -7.06 4.69 0.21
N VAL A 55 -7.73 5.28 1.21
CA VAL A 55 -8.79 4.62 1.99
C VAL A 55 -10.00 4.35 1.11
N ARG A 56 -10.39 5.31 0.25
CA ARG A 56 -11.50 5.13 -0.71
C ARG A 56 -11.20 4.04 -1.73
N PHE A 57 -9.99 3.96 -2.26
CA PHE A 57 -9.58 2.85 -3.13
C PHE A 57 -9.63 1.51 -2.39
N ALA A 58 -9.06 1.45 -1.16
CA ALA A 58 -9.09 0.23 -0.35
C ALA A 58 -10.53 -0.24 -0.09
N ALA A 59 -11.43 0.68 0.25
CA ALA A 59 -12.83 0.37 0.47
C ALA A 59 -13.51 -0.19 -0.81
N LYS A 60 -13.29 0.45 -1.96
CA LYS A 60 -13.87 0.01 -3.24
C LYS A 60 -13.41 -1.40 -3.63
N PHE A 61 -12.14 -1.74 -3.38
CA PHE A 61 -11.66 -3.11 -3.60
C PHE A 61 -12.27 -4.11 -2.61
N ALA A 62 -12.67 -3.68 -1.42
CA ALA A 62 -13.11 -4.56 -0.35
C ALA A 62 -14.64 -4.69 -0.21
N VAL A 63 -15.45 -3.79 -0.78
CA VAL A 63 -16.92 -3.82 -0.63
C VAL A 63 -17.52 -5.13 -1.17
N ASN A 64 -17.05 -5.58 -2.32
CA ASN A 64 -17.62 -6.71 -3.05
C ASN A 64 -16.83 -8.01 -2.86
N ASP A 65 -15.75 -8.01 -2.07
CA ASP A 65 -14.88 -9.16 -1.90
C ASP A 65 -14.41 -9.30 -0.45
N ASP A 66 -13.90 -10.48 -0.11
CA ASP A 66 -13.42 -10.84 1.22
C ASP A 66 -11.96 -10.39 1.42
N CYS A 67 -11.80 -9.06 1.59
CA CYS A 67 -10.51 -8.41 1.78
C CYS A 67 -10.32 -7.93 3.22
N ASP A 68 -9.08 -7.97 3.70
CA ASP A 68 -8.67 -7.27 4.91
C ASP A 68 -8.05 -5.91 4.54
N ILE A 69 -8.44 -4.86 5.25
CA ILE A 69 -7.91 -3.51 5.07
C ILE A 69 -7.07 -3.14 6.29
N ILE A 70 -5.83 -2.76 6.05
CA ILE A 70 -4.96 -2.19 7.08
C ILE A 70 -4.70 -0.74 6.71
N VAL A 71 -5.21 0.19 7.53
CA VAL A 71 -4.91 1.62 7.40
C VAL A 71 -3.71 1.93 8.29
N LEU A 72 -2.64 2.40 7.67
CA LEU A 72 -1.36 2.67 8.33
C LEU A 72 -1.08 4.17 8.33
N PHE A 73 -0.85 4.71 9.53
CA PHE A 73 -0.21 6.01 9.73
C PHE A 73 1.16 5.77 10.36
N VAL A 74 2.23 6.31 9.75
CA VAL A 74 3.58 6.24 10.30
C VAL A 74 3.91 7.57 10.98
N ARG A 75 4.21 7.50 12.26
CA ARG A 75 4.68 8.62 13.05
C ARG A 75 6.22 8.54 13.17
N PRO A 76 6.95 9.57 12.76
CA PRO A 76 8.40 9.60 12.98
C PRO A 76 8.74 9.48 14.46
N ILE A 77 9.77 8.69 14.77
CA ILE A 77 10.35 8.64 16.11
C ILE A 77 10.89 10.02 16.42
N ASP A 78 10.53 10.52 17.60
CA ASP A 78 11.12 11.76 18.08
C ASP A 78 12.60 11.51 18.42
N GLN A 79 13.47 11.83 17.46
CA GLN A 79 14.91 11.69 17.61
C GLN A 79 15.54 12.77 18.51
N GLY A 80 14.74 13.52 19.28
CA GLY A 80 15.18 14.52 20.24
C GLY A 80 16.14 14.01 21.33
N LEU A 81 16.68 12.81 21.18
CA LEU A 81 17.77 12.24 21.97
C LEU A 81 19.07 13.06 21.90
N HIS A 82 19.25 13.86 20.87
CA HIS A 82 20.45 14.69 20.70
C HIS A 82 20.25 16.14 21.17
N SER A 83 19.03 16.58 21.46
CA SER A 83 18.73 17.96 21.85
C SER A 83 17.58 18.11 22.85
N GLY A 84 17.59 17.34 23.94
CA GLY A 84 16.57 17.48 25.01
C GLY A 84 15.42 16.44 24.93
N GLY A 85 15.62 15.30 24.32
CA GLY A 85 14.60 14.27 24.09
C GLY A 85 13.87 13.76 25.35
N LEU A 86 14.48 13.83 26.51
CA LEU A 86 13.81 13.49 27.77
C LEU A 86 12.68 14.50 28.10
N GLN A 87 12.92 15.78 27.86
CA GLN A 87 11.92 16.84 28.12
C GLN A 87 10.75 16.74 27.14
N VAL A 88 11.02 16.46 25.88
CA VAL A 88 9.97 16.26 24.85
C VAL A 88 9.11 15.04 25.16
N ARG A 89 9.72 13.95 25.63
CA ARG A 89 8.98 12.75 26.08
C ARG A 89 8.08 13.05 27.26
N LEU A 90 8.59 13.71 28.29
CA LEU A 90 7.82 14.10 29.46
C LEU A 90 6.67 15.04 29.09
N ALA A 91 6.92 16.02 28.21
CA ALA A 91 5.89 16.92 27.72
C ALA A 91 4.79 16.14 26.96
N ARG A 92 5.18 15.19 26.08
CA ARG A 92 4.22 14.35 25.33
C ARG A 92 3.44 13.44 26.27
N GLN A 93 4.09 12.82 27.25
CA GLN A 93 3.41 12.01 28.24
C GLN A 93 2.42 12.83 29.05
N ASN A 94 2.80 13.99 29.52
CA ASN A 94 1.91 14.93 30.21
C ASN A 94 0.73 15.38 29.34
N MET A 95 0.94 15.59 28.03
CA MET A 95 -0.14 15.89 27.09
C MET A 95 -1.12 14.70 26.96
N MET A 96 -0.62 13.47 26.86
CA MET A 96 -1.47 12.27 26.80
C MET A 96 -2.24 12.09 28.13
N ASP A 97 -1.57 12.27 29.27
CA ASP A 97 -2.20 12.19 30.60
C ASP A 97 -3.26 13.29 30.78
N ALA A 98 -3.09 14.43 30.11
CA ALA A 98 -4.09 15.51 30.03
C ALA A 98 -5.21 15.25 29.00
N GLY A 99 -5.23 14.09 28.34
CA GLY A 99 -6.28 13.68 27.40
C GLY A 99 -6.08 14.14 25.94
N PHE A 100 -4.90 14.65 25.60
CA PHE A 100 -4.59 14.98 24.20
C PHE A 100 -4.31 13.71 23.40
N GLU A 101 -4.83 13.66 22.17
CA GLU A 101 -4.61 12.52 21.27
C GLU A 101 -3.20 12.54 20.66
N LEU A 102 -2.64 11.35 20.46
CA LEU A 102 -1.39 11.20 19.70
C LEU A 102 -1.57 11.69 18.25
N PRO A 103 -0.54 12.34 17.67
CA PRO A 103 -0.54 12.65 16.26
C PRO A 103 -0.84 11.39 15.43
N GLY A 104 -1.75 11.51 14.47
CA GLY A 104 -2.21 10.42 13.61
C GLY A 104 -3.47 9.70 14.08
N VAL A 105 -3.86 9.77 15.37
CA VAL A 105 -5.09 9.12 15.85
C VAL A 105 -6.33 9.74 15.20
N SER A 106 -6.41 11.07 15.12
CA SER A 106 -7.50 11.77 14.42
C SER A 106 -7.60 11.38 12.95
N HIS A 107 -6.47 11.19 12.26
CA HIS A 107 -6.44 10.77 10.87
C HIS A 107 -6.92 9.32 10.69
N LEU A 108 -6.55 8.42 11.61
CA LEU A 108 -7.05 7.05 11.62
C LEU A 108 -8.55 6.99 11.92
N LYS A 109 -9.07 7.84 12.83
CA LYS A 109 -10.51 7.98 13.05
C LYS A 109 -11.23 8.47 11.80
N ARG A 110 -10.68 9.49 11.11
CA ARG A 110 -11.24 9.97 9.84
C ARG A 110 -11.24 8.88 8.76
N ALA A 111 -10.20 8.07 8.69
CA ALA A 111 -10.17 6.92 7.78
C ALA A 111 -11.30 5.91 8.06
N LEU A 112 -11.62 5.67 9.33
CA LEU A 112 -12.74 4.80 9.73
C LEU A 112 -14.10 5.38 9.28
N GLU A 113 -14.27 6.69 9.39
CA GLU A 113 -15.47 7.39 8.88
C GLU A 113 -15.59 7.25 7.35
N ILE A 114 -14.48 7.41 6.62
CA ILE A 114 -14.44 7.25 5.17
C ILE A 114 -14.79 5.80 4.77
N LEU A 115 -14.29 4.79 5.49
CA LEU A 115 -14.68 3.39 5.26
C LEU A 115 -16.19 3.21 5.40
N LYS A 116 -16.81 3.86 6.41
CA LYS A 116 -18.27 3.84 6.59
C LYS A 116 -19.00 4.56 5.46
N GLU A 117 -18.51 5.73 5.01
CA GLU A 117 -19.04 6.45 3.85
C GLU A 117 -19.04 5.56 2.58
N GLU A 118 -18.02 4.72 2.42
CA GLU A 118 -17.85 3.79 1.30
C GLU A 118 -18.53 2.41 1.53
N GLY A 119 -19.34 2.26 2.58
CA GLY A 119 -20.15 1.06 2.83
C GLY A 119 -19.54 0.01 3.76
N ILE A 120 -18.42 0.31 4.44
CA ILE A 120 -17.77 -0.59 5.40
C ILE A 120 -17.88 0.00 6.81
N ASP A 121 -18.96 -0.29 7.53
CA ASP A 121 -19.18 0.19 8.91
C ASP A 121 -18.39 -0.65 9.94
N ALA A 122 -17.07 -0.64 9.82
CA ALA A 122 -16.19 -1.38 10.71
C ALA A 122 -16.30 -0.91 12.18
N ALA A 123 -16.73 0.32 12.43
CA ALA A 123 -16.93 0.83 13.78
C ALA A 123 -18.00 0.06 14.58
N SER A 124 -18.93 -0.61 13.90
CA SER A 124 -19.97 -1.44 14.51
C SER A 124 -19.49 -2.86 14.90
N TRP A 125 -18.29 -3.26 14.44
CA TRP A 125 -17.77 -4.61 14.67
C TRP A 125 -17.08 -4.74 16.02
N PRO A 126 -16.97 -5.97 16.58
CA PRO A 126 -16.10 -6.25 17.72
C PRO A 126 -14.68 -5.74 17.46
N ARG A 127 -14.07 -5.13 18.49
CA ARG A 127 -12.75 -4.54 18.36
C ARG A 127 -11.77 -5.09 19.40
N GLU A 128 -10.52 -5.22 18.99
CA GLU A 128 -9.39 -5.52 19.86
C GLU A 128 -8.33 -4.43 19.72
N THR A 129 -7.66 -4.12 20.84
CA THR A 129 -6.59 -3.13 20.86
C THR A 129 -5.29 -3.78 21.27
N ALA A 130 -4.19 -3.35 20.68
CA ALA A 130 -2.85 -3.77 21.07
C ALA A 130 -1.91 -2.58 21.06
N HIS A 131 -0.99 -2.55 22.03
CA HIS A 131 0.08 -1.59 22.14
C HIS A 131 1.41 -2.33 22.20
N GLN A 132 2.43 -1.76 21.57
CA GLN A 132 3.79 -2.26 21.62
C GLN A 132 4.74 -1.07 21.80
N ASP A 133 5.54 -1.11 22.84
CA ASP A 133 6.58 -0.11 23.07
C ASP A 133 7.55 -0.09 21.89
N ALA A 134 7.81 1.10 21.36
CA ALA A 134 8.90 1.32 20.43
C ALA A 134 10.12 1.83 21.19
N TRP A 135 11.30 1.31 20.84
CA TRP A 135 12.53 1.72 21.48
C TRP A 135 12.73 3.24 21.31
N GLY A 136 12.83 3.91 22.45
CA GLY A 136 13.01 5.35 22.45
C GLY A 136 11.73 6.19 22.38
N ASP A 137 10.54 5.62 22.20
CA ASP A 137 9.27 6.32 22.19
C ASP A 137 8.19 5.56 22.97
N PRO A 138 7.80 6.02 24.17
CA PRO A 138 6.81 5.34 25.01
C PRO A 138 5.40 5.35 24.40
N ALA A 139 5.11 6.21 23.45
CA ALA A 139 3.84 6.19 22.72
C ALA A 139 3.76 5.00 21.73
N GLY A 140 4.90 4.41 21.37
CA GLY A 140 5.03 3.15 20.66
C GLY A 140 4.13 2.96 19.43
N ASP A 141 3.98 1.70 19.07
CA ASP A 141 3.04 1.24 18.04
C ASP A 141 1.67 0.96 18.67
N ASN A 142 0.61 1.44 18.04
CA ASN A 142 -0.76 1.22 18.48
C ASN A 142 -1.59 0.61 17.37
N LYS A 143 -2.42 -0.37 17.71
CA LYS A 143 -3.29 -1.06 16.78
C LYS A 143 -4.70 -1.20 17.35
N VAL A 144 -5.70 -0.91 16.51
CA VAL A 144 -7.10 -1.27 16.75
C VAL A 144 -7.53 -2.17 15.59
N GLU A 145 -7.99 -3.35 15.90
CA GLU A 145 -8.47 -4.33 14.93
C GLU A 145 -9.97 -4.54 15.10
N TYR A 146 -10.72 -4.40 14.03
CA TYR A 146 -12.14 -4.62 13.95
C TYR A 146 -12.37 -5.87 13.11
N ASN A 147 -13.15 -6.82 13.64
CA ASN A 147 -13.43 -8.09 12.98
C ASN A 147 -14.94 -8.24 12.76
N SER A 148 -15.36 -8.35 11.48
CA SER A 148 -16.75 -8.61 11.17
C SER A 148 -17.16 -10.03 11.58
N PRO A 149 -18.46 -10.31 11.75
CA PRO A 149 -18.95 -11.65 12.01
C PRO A 149 -18.56 -12.68 10.92
N GLU A 150 -18.40 -12.21 9.68
CA GLU A 150 -17.98 -13.02 8.52
C GLU A 150 -16.45 -13.19 8.44
N GLY A 151 -15.70 -12.64 9.39
CA GLY A 151 -14.25 -12.75 9.48
C GLY A 151 -13.45 -11.73 8.66
N ARG A 152 -14.10 -10.67 8.14
CA ARG A 152 -13.41 -9.55 7.48
C ARG A 152 -12.70 -8.69 8.53
N GLY A 153 -11.43 -8.34 8.28
CA GLY A 153 -10.63 -7.51 9.17
C GLY A 153 -10.43 -6.09 8.65
N VAL A 154 -10.65 -5.09 9.53
CA VAL A 154 -10.19 -3.71 9.35
C VAL A 154 -9.26 -3.37 10.50
N VAL A 155 -8.04 -2.97 10.18
CA VAL A 155 -7.01 -2.63 11.17
C VAL A 155 -6.61 -1.17 11.01
N LEU A 156 -6.72 -0.39 12.08
CA LEU A 156 -6.11 0.92 12.18
C LEU A 156 -4.78 0.79 12.90
N LYS A 157 -3.69 1.18 12.27
CA LYS A 157 -2.36 1.07 12.85
C LYS A 157 -1.63 2.40 12.87
N LEU A 158 -1.24 2.82 14.07
CA LEU A 158 -0.27 3.89 14.30
C LEU A 158 1.08 3.23 14.53
N LYS A 159 2.02 3.39 13.59
CA LYS A 159 3.38 2.83 13.66
C LYS A 159 4.38 3.94 13.92
N THR A 160 5.37 3.63 14.75
CA THR A 160 6.50 4.51 15.02
C THR A 160 7.72 4.01 14.26
N ALA A 161 8.38 4.88 13.50
CA ALA A 161 9.56 4.53 12.71
C ALA A 161 10.49 5.74 12.52
N PRO A 162 11.75 5.55 12.11
CA PRO A 162 12.67 6.66 11.83
C PRO A 162 12.14 7.64 10.78
N ASP A 163 11.47 7.11 9.75
CA ASP A 163 10.76 7.86 8.72
C ASP A 163 9.60 7.04 8.15
N ALA A 164 8.80 7.66 7.29
CA ALA A 164 7.61 7.03 6.72
C ALA A 164 7.94 5.85 5.81
N ALA A 165 8.99 5.93 4.99
CA ALA A 165 9.35 4.84 4.06
C ALA A 165 9.79 3.59 4.82
N HIS A 166 10.64 3.72 5.83
CA HIS A 166 11.03 2.62 6.71
C HIS A 166 9.82 2.02 7.42
N GLY A 167 8.94 2.86 8.00
CA GLY A 167 7.75 2.38 8.70
C GLY A 167 6.80 1.59 7.81
N ILE A 168 6.61 2.00 6.55
CA ILE A 168 5.77 1.31 5.58
C ILE A 168 6.40 -0.04 5.17
N LEU A 169 7.70 -0.05 4.86
CA LEU A 169 8.42 -1.27 4.45
C LEU A 169 8.50 -2.28 5.58
N ASP A 170 8.81 -1.84 6.81
CA ASP A 170 8.79 -2.70 8.00
C ASP A 170 7.39 -3.28 8.26
N GLN A 171 6.33 -2.48 8.04
CA GLN A 171 4.97 -3.00 8.18
C GLN A 171 4.67 -4.12 7.20
N TYR A 172 5.23 -4.06 5.98
CA TYR A 172 5.10 -5.14 5.02
C TYR A 172 5.72 -6.46 5.56
N GLU A 173 6.87 -6.40 6.22
CA GLU A 173 7.55 -7.59 6.75
C GLU A 173 6.75 -8.30 7.86
N LEU A 174 5.86 -7.57 8.54
CA LEU A 174 4.99 -8.14 9.59
C LEU A 174 3.83 -8.99 9.06
N GLY A 175 3.62 -9.02 7.75
CA GLY A 175 2.58 -9.87 7.15
C GLY A 175 2.52 -9.75 5.64
N PRO A 176 1.99 -10.78 4.94
CA PRO A 176 1.82 -10.72 3.50
C PRO A 176 0.73 -9.69 3.15
N TYR A 177 1.05 -8.78 2.22
CA TYR A 177 0.09 -7.88 1.58
C TYR A 177 0.07 -8.18 0.08
N ASN A 178 -1.11 -8.11 -0.52
CA ASN A 178 -1.30 -8.30 -1.96
C ASN A 178 -1.20 -6.96 -2.69
N LEU A 179 -1.68 -5.89 -2.04
CA LEU A 179 -1.71 -4.54 -2.58
C LEU A 179 -1.32 -3.53 -1.50
N MET A 180 -0.42 -2.63 -1.84
CA MET A 180 -0.12 -1.43 -1.06
C MET A 180 -0.67 -0.21 -1.80
N ILE A 181 -1.33 0.69 -1.10
CA ILE A 181 -1.87 1.93 -1.67
C ILE A 181 -1.20 3.10 -0.97
N LEU A 182 -0.56 3.96 -1.76
CA LEU A 182 0.12 5.16 -1.31
C LEU A 182 -0.58 6.38 -1.89
N GLY A 183 -0.88 7.40 -1.08
CA GLY A 183 -1.32 8.69 -1.58
C GLY A 183 -0.12 9.50 -2.11
N GLU A 184 -0.24 10.09 -3.27
CA GLU A 184 0.73 11.09 -3.72
C GLU A 184 0.20 12.48 -3.37
N PRO A 185 1.00 13.31 -2.66
CA PRO A 185 0.59 14.67 -2.34
C PRO A 185 0.38 15.47 -3.63
N SER A 186 -0.63 16.33 -3.61
CA SER A 186 -0.90 17.24 -4.72
C SER A 186 0.31 18.14 -4.96
N ARG A 187 0.92 18.07 -6.14
CA ARG A 187 2.06 18.91 -6.57
C ARG A 187 1.75 20.42 -6.60
N TRP A 188 0.50 20.80 -6.31
CA TRP A 188 0.00 22.17 -6.41
C TRP A 188 -0.11 22.90 -5.07
N ARG A 189 0.06 22.21 -3.93
CA ARG A 189 0.08 22.84 -2.61
C ARG A 189 1.52 22.94 -2.11
N GLY A 190 1.96 24.16 -1.85
CA GLY A 190 3.33 24.51 -1.46
C GLY A 190 3.89 23.69 -0.29
N GLU A 191 5.15 23.62 -0.24
CA GLU A 191 6.19 22.80 0.38
C GLU A 191 6.04 22.34 1.85
N PHE A 192 4.92 22.52 2.56
CA PHE A 192 4.96 22.41 4.02
C PHE A 192 3.97 21.43 4.70
N THR A 193 3.19 20.63 3.99
CA THR A 193 2.10 19.88 4.66
C THR A 193 2.02 18.38 4.39
N SER A 194 2.87 17.76 3.61
CA SER A 194 2.81 16.33 3.33
C SER A 194 4.03 15.59 3.87
N PHE A 195 3.79 14.61 4.77
CA PHE A 195 4.81 13.68 5.23
C PHE A 195 5.28 12.70 4.14
N PHE A 196 4.53 12.58 3.03
CA PHE A 196 4.94 11.80 1.87
C PHE A 196 5.53 12.72 0.80
N ASP A 197 6.79 13.02 0.93
CA ASP A 197 7.59 13.56 -0.17
C ASP A 197 7.53 12.59 -1.37
N SER A 198 7.58 13.12 -2.59
CA SER A 198 7.66 12.32 -3.82
C SER A 198 8.77 11.26 -3.77
N GLY A 199 9.83 11.51 -3.00
CA GLY A 199 10.90 10.57 -2.71
C GLY A 199 10.44 9.34 -1.91
N ILE A 200 9.53 9.49 -0.94
CA ILE A 200 9.01 8.37 -0.14
C ILE A 200 8.15 7.45 -1.00
N VAL A 201 7.21 8.02 -1.78
CA VAL A 201 6.36 7.25 -2.70
C VAL A 201 7.23 6.47 -3.70
N GLN A 202 8.23 7.12 -4.28
CA GLN A 202 9.15 6.48 -5.22
C GLN A 202 9.99 5.39 -4.55
N THR A 203 10.50 5.62 -3.35
CA THR A 203 11.28 4.62 -2.59
C THR A 203 10.43 3.41 -2.28
N VAL A 204 9.24 3.61 -1.71
CA VAL A 204 8.33 2.51 -1.37
C VAL A 204 7.85 1.79 -2.63
N ALA A 205 7.44 2.51 -3.68
CA ALA A 205 7.03 1.91 -4.95
C ALA A 205 8.16 1.09 -5.60
N THR A 206 9.42 1.48 -5.43
CA THR A 206 10.57 0.73 -5.96
C THR A 206 10.88 -0.50 -5.12
N MET A 207 10.81 -0.42 -3.80
CA MET A 207 11.28 -1.44 -2.86
C MET A 207 10.20 -2.42 -2.42
N ALA A 208 8.92 -2.05 -2.51
CA ALA A 208 7.82 -2.91 -2.08
C ALA A 208 7.83 -4.24 -2.85
N PRO A 209 7.66 -5.37 -2.15
CA PRO A 209 7.66 -6.69 -2.80
C PRO A 209 6.27 -7.14 -3.28
N CYS A 210 5.24 -6.31 -3.14
CA CYS A 210 3.88 -6.53 -3.63
C CYS A 210 3.49 -5.45 -4.66
N SER A 211 2.30 -5.59 -5.25
CA SER A 211 1.74 -4.57 -6.12
C SER A 211 1.54 -3.25 -5.38
N VAL A 212 1.80 -2.13 -6.03
CA VAL A 212 1.69 -0.79 -5.45
C VAL A 212 0.78 0.08 -6.30
N LEU A 213 -0.27 0.62 -5.69
CA LEU A 213 -1.11 1.66 -6.28
C LEU A 213 -0.68 3.01 -5.71
N VAL A 214 -0.15 3.87 -6.57
CA VAL A 214 0.06 5.28 -6.25
C VAL A 214 -1.25 6.00 -6.57
N ALA A 215 -2.01 6.30 -5.53
CA ALA A 215 -3.34 6.89 -5.65
C ALA A 215 -3.25 8.41 -5.81
N ARG A 216 -3.95 8.94 -6.80
CA ARG A 216 -4.08 10.37 -7.08
C ARG A 216 -5.54 10.74 -7.16
N GLN A 217 -5.88 11.95 -6.79
CA GLN A 217 -7.22 12.46 -7.03
C GLN A 217 -7.46 12.57 -8.54
N SER A 218 -8.33 11.72 -9.04
CA SER A 218 -8.83 11.80 -10.41
C SER A 218 -10.35 12.02 -10.34
N LEU A 219 -10.75 13.29 -10.31
CA LEU A 219 -12.15 13.66 -10.38
C LEU A 219 -12.69 13.21 -11.75
N ASP A 220 -13.81 12.51 -11.75
CA ASP A 220 -14.64 12.15 -12.93
C ASP A 220 -14.02 11.20 -13.98
N ARG A 221 -12.85 10.61 -13.72
CA ARG A 221 -12.26 9.60 -14.61
C ARG A 221 -12.74 8.21 -14.26
N GLN A 222 -12.91 7.38 -15.26
CA GLN A 222 -13.37 6.00 -15.11
C GLN A 222 -12.42 5.04 -15.83
N GLY A 223 -12.41 3.79 -15.37
CA GLY A 223 -11.76 2.69 -16.05
C GLY A 223 -10.30 2.47 -15.70
N PHE A 224 -9.89 1.24 -15.96
CA PHE A 224 -8.52 0.75 -15.86
C PHE A 224 -7.89 0.69 -17.24
N PHE A 225 -6.80 1.41 -17.41
CA PHE A 225 -5.98 1.40 -18.62
C PHE A 225 -4.80 0.44 -18.41
N ILE A 226 -4.95 -0.79 -18.88
CA ILE A 226 -4.04 -1.89 -18.60
C ILE A 226 -3.05 -2.04 -19.75
N CYS A 227 -1.78 -1.76 -19.49
CA CYS A 227 -0.70 -1.83 -20.46
C CYS A 227 -0.09 -3.23 -20.52
N THR A 228 0.22 -3.72 -21.73
CA THR A 228 0.87 -5.01 -21.95
C THR A 228 1.83 -4.93 -23.14
N ASP A 229 2.95 -5.64 -23.04
CA ASP A 229 3.91 -5.88 -24.13
C ASP A 229 3.84 -7.32 -24.65
N GLY A 230 2.87 -8.13 -24.17
CA GLY A 230 2.68 -9.52 -24.54
C GLY A 230 3.61 -10.51 -23.84
N THR A 231 4.56 -10.06 -23.02
CA THR A 231 5.41 -10.95 -22.24
C THR A 231 4.61 -11.73 -21.21
N SER A 232 5.10 -12.90 -20.80
CA SER A 232 4.45 -13.71 -19.75
C SER A 232 4.21 -12.93 -18.47
N ARG A 233 5.09 -11.99 -18.13
CA ARG A 233 4.99 -11.17 -16.95
C ARG A 233 3.90 -10.11 -17.09
N SER A 234 3.87 -9.36 -18.20
CA SER A 234 2.81 -8.39 -18.44
C SER A 234 1.43 -9.05 -18.53
N MET A 235 1.36 -10.27 -19.08
CA MET A 235 0.12 -11.07 -19.11
C MET A 235 -0.34 -11.50 -17.71
N GLN A 236 0.58 -11.78 -16.77
CA GLN A 236 0.22 -11.99 -15.37
C GLN A 236 -0.29 -10.71 -14.71
N ALA A 237 0.33 -9.56 -15.02
CA ALA A 237 -0.13 -8.26 -14.55
C ALA A 237 -1.53 -7.93 -15.10
N VAL A 238 -1.78 -8.17 -16.39
CA VAL A 238 -3.13 -8.04 -17.01
C VAL A 238 -4.15 -8.83 -16.20
N ARG A 239 -3.87 -10.11 -15.89
CA ARG A 239 -4.77 -10.96 -15.10
C ARG A 239 -5.08 -10.36 -13.73
N ARG A 240 -4.05 -9.93 -12.98
CA ARG A 240 -4.21 -9.39 -11.63
C ARG A 240 -4.95 -8.05 -11.64
N ALA A 241 -4.58 -7.16 -12.56
CA ALA A 241 -5.22 -5.86 -12.69
C ALA A 241 -6.69 -5.97 -13.12
N ALA A 242 -7.01 -6.90 -14.01
CA ALA A 242 -8.38 -7.14 -14.45
C ALA A 242 -9.29 -7.63 -13.32
N VAL A 243 -8.76 -8.43 -12.39
CA VAL A 243 -9.51 -8.82 -11.19
C VAL A 243 -9.81 -7.59 -10.34
N LEU A 244 -8.82 -6.71 -10.10
CA LEU A 244 -9.02 -5.47 -9.34
C LEU A 244 -10.04 -4.54 -10.02
N ALA A 245 -9.97 -4.39 -11.34
CA ALA A 245 -10.95 -3.61 -12.10
C ALA A 245 -12.36 -4.21 -11.98
N HIS A 246 -12.46 -5.53 -12.09
CA HIS A 246 -13.74 -6.22 -11.94
C HIS A 246 -14.35 -6.05 -10.53
N MET A 247 -13.52 -6.13 -9.47
CA MET A 247 -13.96 -5.88 -8.09
C MET A 247 -14.56 -4.49 -7.89
N THR A 248 -14.08 -3.49 -8.64
CA THR A 248 -14.58 -2.11 -8.56
C THR A 248 -15.69 -1.78 -9.57
N GLY A 249 -16.04 -2.71 -10.46
CA GLY A 249 -17.00 -2.47 -11.55
C GLY A 249 -16.50 -1.50 -12.61
N GLU A 250 -15.21 -1.23 -12.67
CA GLU A 250 -14.62 -0.28 -13.62
C GLU A 250 -14.36 -0.92 -14.98
N PRO A 251 -14.63 -0.21 -16.10
CA PRO A 251 -14.35 -0.73 -17.44
C PRO A 251 -12.84 -0.89 -17.68
N ILE A 252 -12.48 -1.86 -18.52
CA ILE A 252 -11.10 -2.18 -18.86
C ILE A 252 -10.81 -1.79 -20.29
N THR A 253 -9.74 -1.01 -20.50
CA THR A 253 -9.10 -0.78 -21.79
C THR A 253 -7.72 -1.42 -21.78
N LEU A 254 -7.45 -2.27 -22.78
CA LEU A 254 -6.14 -2.85 -22.98
C LEU A 254 -5.31 -1.99 -23.94
N PHE A 255 -4.04 -1.81 -23.63
CA PHE A 255 -3.13 -0.96 -24.38
C PHE A 255 -1.77 -1.60 -24.60
N SER A 256 -1.23 -1.40 -25.78
CA SER A 256 0.16 -1.77 -26.10
C SER A 256 0.82 -0.66 -26.93
N VAL A 257 2.13 -0.48 -26.73
CA VAL A 257 2.92 0.49 -27.49
C VAL A 257 3.96 -0.25 -28.33
N ALA A 258 3.94 0.02 -29.62
CA ALA A 258 5.00 -0.43 -30.54
C ALA A 258 6.10 0.65 -30.61
N PRO A 259 7.38 0.30 -30.47
CA PRO A 259 8.47 1.28 -30.57
C PRO A 259 8.67 1.82 -32.01
N SER A 260 8.05 1.18 -33.02
CA SER A 260 8.07 1.59 -34.42
C SER A 260 6.91 0.96 -35.19
N GLU A 261 6.58 1.47 -36.37
CA GLU A 261 5.55 0.89 -37.22
C GLU A 261 5.85 -0.58 -37.61
N ALA A 262 7.12 -0.93 -37.75
CA ALA A 262 7.51 -2.31 -38.02
C ALA A 262 7.14 -3.28 -36.87
N ALA A 263 7.03 -2.78 -35.64
CA ALA A 263 6.66 -3.57 -34.46
C ALA A 263 5.16 -3.49 -34.12
N ARG A 264 4.34 -2.75 -34.89
CA ARG A 264 2.91 -2.59 -34.65
C ARG A 264 2.17 -3.91 -34.56
N ALA A 265 2.42 -4.84 -35.48
CA ALA A 265 1.77 -6.14 -35.52
C ALA A 265 2.00 -6.94 -34.21
N ALA A 266 3.18 -6.87 -33.62
CA ALA A 266 3.48 -7.51 -32.31
C ALA A 266 2.69 -6.86 -31.14
N ALA A 267 2.51 -5.55 -31.16
CA ALA A 267 1.70 -4.86 -30.17
C ALA A 267 0.20 -5.20 -30.31
N GLU A 268 -0.30 -5.32 -31.53
CA GLU A 268 -1.68 -5.77 -31.81
C GLU A 268 -1.91 -7.20 -31.34
N GLU A 269 -0.94 -8.09 -31.56
CA GLU A 269 -0.98 -9.47 -31.06
C GLU A 269 -0.97 -9.51 -29.53
N ALA A 270 -0.15 -8.69 -28.88
CA ALA A 270 -0.10 -8.60 -27.41
C ALA A 270 -1.47 -8.22 -26.81
N VAL A 271 -2.14 -7.23 -27.40
CA VAL A 271 -3.47 -6.81 -26.98
C VAL A 271 -4.52 -7.90 -27.28
N ALA A 272 -4.46 -8.54 -28.43
CA ALA A 272 -5.37 -9.64 -28.80
C ALA A 272 -5.24 -10.82 -27.83
N ASN A 273 -4.01 -11.22 -27.48
CA ASN A 273 -3.73 -12.26 -26.51
C ASN A 273 -4.24 -11.90 -25.10
N ALA A 274 -4.04 -10.65 -24.67
CA ALA A 274 -4.57 -10.15 -23.40
C ALA A 274 -6.11 -10.18 -23.38
N ARG A 275 -6.76 -9.76 -24.47
CA ARG A 275 -8.23 -9.85 -24.60
C ARG A 275 -8.74 -11.28 -24.55
N ALA A 276 -8.05 -12.22 -25.23
CA ALA A 276 -8.40 -13.63 -25.19
C ALA A 276 -8.26 -14.22 -23.77
N LEU A 277 -7.21 -13.84 -23.04
CA LEU A 277 -7.00 -14.21 -21.64
C LEU A 277 -8.16 -13.73 -20.77
N LEU A 278 -8.55 -12.45 -20.85
CA LEU A 278 -9.63 -11.90 -20.02
C LEU A 278 -10.99 -12.51 -20.39
N LYS A 279 -11.23 -12.76 -21.66
CA LYS A 279 -12.45 -13.49 -22.11
C LYS A 279 -12.53 -14.88 -21.49
N ALA A 280 -11.41 -15.61 -21.41
CA ALA A 280 -11.35 -16.93 -20.75
C ALA A 280 -11.64 -16.83 -19.24
N MET A 281 -11.32 -15.69 -18.62
CA MET A 281 -11.65 -15.37 -17.21
C MET A 281 -13.08 -14.83 -17.03
N LYS A 282 -13.86 -14.68 -18.12
CA LYS A 282 -15.21 -14.06 -18.12
C LYS A 282 -15.19 -12.60 -17.67
N ILE A 283 -14.12 -11.89 -17.96
CA ILE A 283 -13.98 -10.46 -17.70
C ILE A 283 -14.06 -9.72 -19.04
N ASP A 284 -14.99 -8.76 -19.12
CA ASP A 284 -15.22 -7.99 -20.34
C ASP A 284 -14.16 -6.91 -20.51
N VAL A 285 -13.76 -6.69 -21.76
CA VAL A 285 -12.85 -5.61 -22.19
C VAL A 285 -13.65 -4.60 -23.01
N ALA A 286 -13.74 -3.40 -22.50
CA ALA A 286 -14.49 -2.32 -23.15
C ALA A 286 -13.80 -1.86 -24.46
N GLU A 287 -12.48 -1.72 -24.43
CA GLU A 287 -11.72 -1.21 -25.57
C GLU A 287 -10.31 -1.80 -25.65
N THR A 288 -9.75 -1.81 -26.86
CA THR A 288 -8.35 -2.17 -27.12
C THR A 288 -7.70 -1.09 -27.97
N LYS A 289 -6.49 -0.66 -27.59
CA LYS A 289 -5.74 0.39 -28.29
C LYS A 289 -4.29 -0.02 -28.50
N VAL A 290 -3.70 0.48 -29.58
CA VAL A 290 -2.27 0.35 -29.89
C VAL A 290 -1.75 1.71 -30.34
N ALA A 291 -0.60 2.13 -29.80
CA ALA A 291 0.12 3.31 -30.24
C ALA A 291 1.52 2.95 -30.78
N VAL A 292 2.15 3.90 -31.44
CA VAL A 292 3.54 3.79 -31.91
C VAL A 292 4.31 4.99 -31.40
N GLY A 293 5.35 4.74 -30.61
CA GLY A 293 6.16 5.80 -30.01
C GLY A 293 6.98 5.35 -28.80
N ASP A 294 7.39 6.30 -27.98
CA ASP A 294 8.01 6.00 -26.70
C ASP A 294 6.99 5.43 -25.71
N PRO A 295 7.21 4.24 -25.16
CA PRO A 295 6.23 3.60 -24.31
C PRO A 295 5.80 4.43 -23.09
N ALA A 296 6.74 5.12 -22.44
CA ALA A 296 6.39 5.90 -21.24
C ALA A 296 5.56 7.14 -21.59
N GLU A 297 5.86 7.80 -22.71
CA GLU A 297 5.14 8.97 -23.18
C GLU A 297 3.73 8.61 -23.63
N GLU A 298 3.59 7.60 -24.49
CA GLU A 298 2.29 7.13 -25.01
C GLU A 298 1.36 6.62 -23.88
N ILE A 299 1.92 5.90 -22.89
CA ILE A 299 1.15 5.42 -21.74
C ILE A 299 0.66 6.58 -20.89
N VAL A 300 1.51 7.58 -20.63
CA VAL A 300 1.14 8.74 -19.81
C VAL A 300 0.11 9.62 -20.52
N GLU A 301 0.29 9.87 -21.81
CA GLU A 301 -0.61 10.71 -22.61
C GLU A 301 -2.00 10.05 -22.71
N THR A 302 -2.07 8.86 -23.26
CA THR A 302 -3.33 8.12 -23.46
C THR A 302 -3.98 7.76 -22.13
N GLY A 303 -3.19 7.29 -21.17
CA GLY A 303 -3.64 6.88 -19.84
C GLY A 303 -4.17 8.03 -18.99
N SER A 304 -3.85 9.28 -19.34
CA SER A 304 -4.32 10.47 -18.62
C SER A 304 -5.86 10.62 -18.60
N LEU A 305 -6.56 9.95 -19.50
CA LEU A 305 -8.01 9.94 -19.60
C LEU A 305 -8.69 8.93 -18.65
N TYR A 306 -7.93 8.02 -18.07
CA TYR A 306 -8.44 6.92 -17.25
C TYR A 306 -8.19 7.16 -15.77
N LYS A 307 -8.93 6.44 -14.93
CA LYS A 307 -8.81 6.52 -13.47
C LYS A 307 -7.53 5.86 -12.96
N VAL A 308 -7.16 4.73 -13.52
CA VAL A 308 -5.96 3.96 -13.14
C VAL A 308 -5.20 3.51 -14.37
N ILE A 309 -3.94 3.92 -14.47
CA ILE A 309 -2.99 3.32 -15.40
C ILE A 309 -2.37 2.10 -14.73
N VAL A 310 -2.34 0.98 -15.43
CA VAL A 310 -1.70 -0.26 -14.95
C VAL A 310 -0.47 -0.55 -15.77
N VAL A 311 0.64 -0.67 -15.06
CA VAL A 311 1.94 -1.05 -15.63
C VAL A 311 2.54 -2.20 -14.86
N THR A 312 3.55 -2.85 -15.43
CA THR A 312 4.35 -3.85 -14.73
C THR A 312 5.82 -3.56 -14.91
N ASP A 313 6.60 -3.82 -13.87
CA ASP A 313 8.04 -3.69 -13.94
C ASP A 313 8.66 -4.90 -14.69
N GLU A 314 9.68 -4.65 -15.51
CA GLU A 314 10.37 -5.66 -16.36
C GLU A 314 11.16 -6.72 -15.60
N GLY A 315 10.98 -6.87 -14.28
CA GLY A 315 11.57 -7.97 -13.52
C GLY A 315 13.04 -7.82 -13.14
N ARG A 316 13.56 -6.62 -13.20
CA ARG A 316 14.92 -6.30 -12.77
C ARG A 316 15.10 -6.53 -11.27
N SER A 317 16.30 -6.95 -10.84
CA SER A 317 16.61 -7.09 -9.41
C SER A 317 16.43 -5.75 -8.68
N ARG A 318 16.18 -5.78 -7.35
CA ARG A 318 16.03 -4.57 -6.54
C ARG A 318 17.17 -3.55 -6.78
N LEU A 319 18.40 -4.03 -6.97
CA LEU A 319 19.57 -3.19 -7.26
C LEU A 319 19.51 -2.58 -8.68
N GLN A 320 19.02 -3.29 -9.67
CA GLN A 320 18.91 -2.79 -11.05
C GLN A 320 17.79 -1.75 -11.21
N ARG A 321 16.76 -1.79 -10.36
CA ARG A 321 15.69 -0.76 -10.33
C ARG A 321 16.20 0.60 -9.86
N LEU A 322 17.20 0.62 -8.98
CA LEU A 322 17.79 1.88 -8.46
C LEU A 322 18.66 2.62 -9.49
N PHE A 323 19.17 1.91 -10.51
CA PHE A 323 20.18 2.48 -11.41
C PHE A 323 19.73 2.77 -12.85
N ARG A 324 18.53 2.34 -13.27
CA ARG A 324 18.00 2.68 -14.60
C ARG A 324 16.48 2.80 -14.54
N GLY A 325 15.94 3.94 -15.02
CA GLY A 325 14.52 4.16 -15.18
C GLY A 325 13.87 3.02 -15.99
N SER A 326 12.83 2.40 -15.44
CA SER A 326 11.95 1.51 -16.20
C SER A 326 10.77 2.32 -16.71
N THR A 327 10.10 1.85 -17.76
CA THR A 327 8.84 2.45 -18.25
C THR A 327 7.86 2.64 -17.10
N ALA A 328 7.72 1.64 -16.21
CA ALA A 328 6.85 1.73 -15.04
C ALA A 328 7.25 2.87 -14.09
N THR A 329 8.54 3.02 -13.78
CA THR A 329 9.05 4.12 -12.93
C THR A 329 8.78 5.49 -13.56
N ASP A 330 9.00 5.63 -14.87
CA ASP A 330 8.76 6.88 -15.59
C ASP A 330 7.26 7.21 -15.64
N VAL A 331 6.40 6.22 -15.84
CA VAL A 331 4.95 6.39 -15.78
C VAL A 331 4.51 6.82 -14.38
N VAL A 332 4.98 6.16 -13.32
CA VAL A 332 4.67 6.56 -11.93
C VAL A 332 5.08 8.01 -11.68
N ARG A 333 6.23 8.42 -12.18
CA ARG A 333 6.75 9.79 -11.97
C ARG A 333 6.00 10.85 -12.79
N LYS A 334 5.64 10.55 -14.05
CA LYS A 334 5.09 11.51 -15.01
C LYS A 334 3.55 11.58 -15.01
N ALA A 335 2.86 10.48 -14.68
CA ALA A 335 1.40 10.41 -14.75
C ALA A 335 0.73 11.41 -13.81
N ARG A 336 -0.45 11.86 -14.19
CA ARG A 336 -1.33 12.73 -13.39
C ARG A 336 -2.56 12.01 -12.85
N THR A 337 -2.70 10.76 -13.19
CA THR A 337 -3.74 9.86 -12.70
C THR A 337 -3.12 8.76 -11.84
N SER A 338 -3.94 7.98 -11.14
CA SER A 338 -3.43 6.87 -10.31
C SER A 338 -2.69 5.85 -11.16
N VAL A 339 -1.61 5.28 -10.62
CA VAL A 339 -0.79 4.27 -11.30
C VAL A 339 -0.68 3.04 -10.42
N LEU A 340 -1.05 1.89 -10.98
CA LEU A 340 -0.89 0.57 -10.37
C LEU A 340 0.31 -0.14 -11.00
N ASP A 341 1.37 -0.30 -10.24
CA ASP A 341 2.51 -1.17 -10.59
C ASP A 341 2.24 -2.59 -10.08
N VAL A 342 2.01 -3.51 -10.98
CA VAL A 342 1.66 -4.91 -10.68
C VAL A 342 2.92 -5.77 -10.62
N ARG A 343 3.04 -6.53 -9.52
CA ARG A 343 4.17 -7.44 -9.25
C ARG A 343 3.74 -8.88 -9.03
#